data_949e66b9bc1cdd9c1f979b43022a5801
#
_entry.id   949e66b9bc1cdd9c1f979b43022a5801
#
_cell.length_a   1.000
_cell.length_b   1.000
_cell.length_c   1.000
_cell.angle_alpha   90.00
_cell.angle_beta   90.00
_cell.angle_gamma   90.00
#
_symmetry.space_group_name_H-M   'P 1'
#
loop_
_entity.id
_entity.type
_entity.pdbx_description
1 polymer ?
#
loop_
_entity_poly.entity_id
_entity_poly.type
_entity_poly.pdbx_seq_one_letter_code
_entity_poly.pdbx_strand_id
1 'polypeptide(L)'
;MVVQKTVFMANDVHFPGALPHSGPTVTDAYARAARHSRRVRRLKIALPLVAVLIAAIFVAVSVVRAFLPEELNIETATIENGKIVMQNPAISGRNKQDISYSMRAERALQDIANPNMITLEKIRAEMPVNDETTATVDAASGIYDRGANTLDMNAPFTISLNNGVTADFRSAYLDINAGEMKSQAPIAISMRGGSIVAQSLKMTDKGKVITFEGMVKVVVDPATIRKTAEN
;
A
#
# COMPACT_ATOMS: atom_id res chain seq x y z
N MET A 1 -36.60 -21.88 -98.30
CA MET A 1 -36.62 -20.78 -99.33
C MET A 1 -35.35 -19.95 -99.13
N VAL A 2 -34.50 -20.03 -100.14
CA VAL A 2 -33.48 -19.08 -100.59
C VAL A 2 -32.31 -18.82 -99.56
N VAL A 3 -31.17 -19.48 -99.68
CA VAL A 3 -29.95 -19.18 -100.49
C VAL A 3 -29.48 -17.72 -100.32
N GLN A 4 -28.32 -17.52 -99.74
CA GLN A 4 -27.18 -17.01 -100.51
C GLN A 4 -25.84 -17.14 -99.78
N LYS A 5 -24.96 -17.71 -100.48
CA LYS A 5 -23.53 -17.87 -100.39
C LYS A 5 -22.84 -16.57 -100.79
N THR A 6 -21.89 -16.11 -100.02
CA THR A 6 -20.87 -15.25 -100.59
C THR A 6 -19.50 -15.58 -99.99
N VAL A 7 -18.64 -15.98 -100.89
CA VAL A 7 -17.21 -16.13 -100.80
C VAL A 7 -16.55 -14.76 -100.96
N PHE A 8 -15.59 -14.39 -100.09
CA PHE A 8 -14.50 -13.54 -100.56
C PHE A 8 -13.27 -13.60 -99.69
N MET A 9 -12.23 -14.11 -100.29
CA MET A 9 -10.83 -13.74 -100.38
C MET A 9 -9.98 -13.53 -99.15
N ALA A 10 -8.93 -14.28 -99.13
CA ALA A 10 -7.67 -14.15 -98.44
C ALA A 10 -7.05 -12.75 -98.56
N ASN A 11 -6.56 -12.22 -97.47
CA ASN A 11 -5.49 -11.24 -97.58
C ASN A 11 -4.45 -11.53 -96.48
N ASP A 12 -3.26 -11.90 -97.01
CA ASP A 12 -2.06 -12.08 -96.24
C ASP A 12 -1.67 -10.79 -95.51
N VAL A 13 -1.67 -10.79 -94.20
CA VAL A 13 -1.01 -9.74 -93.44
C VAL A 13 0.16 -10.36 -92.67
N HIS A 14 1.31 -10.10 -93.15
CA HIS A 14 2.61 -10.40 -92.57
C HIS A 14 2.80 -9.61 -91.26
N PHE A 15 2.92 -10.29 -90.11
CA PHE A 15 3.34 -9.69 -88.88
C PHE A 15 4.80 -10.00 -88.60
N PRO A 16 5.67 -8.99 -88.50
CA PRO A 16 7.02 -9.16 -87.96
C PRO A 16 7.05 -9.01 -86.49
N GLY A 17 7.70 -9.89 -85.81
CA GLY A 17 8.25 -9.64 -84.48
C GLY A 17 7.48 -10.22 -83.31
N ALA A 18 7.66 -11.51 -83.06
CA ALA A 18 7.42 -12.08 -81.72
C ALA A 18 8.54 -11.68 -80.80
N LEU A 19 8.21 -10.80 -79.82
CA LEU A 19 9.08 -10.58 -78.66
C LEU A 19 8.95 -11.79 -77.70
N PRO A 20 10.06 -12.27 -77.14
CA PRO A 20 10.01 -13.39 -76.18
C PRO A 20 9.33 -12.88 -74.85
N HIS A 21 8.16 -13.35 -74.58
CA HIS A 21 7.52 -13.19 -73.27
C HIS A 21 8.25 -14.14 -72.33
N SER A 22 9.21 -13.63 -71.57
CA SER A 22 9.74 -14.27 -70.38
C SER A 22 8.68 -14.25 -69.29
N GLY A 23 7.68 -15.12 -69.39
CA GLY A 23 6.77 -15.43 -68.28
C GLY A 23 7.55 -16.10 -67.13
N PRO A 24 7.19 -15.85 -65.89
CA PRO A 24 7.86 -16.52 -64.79
C PRO A 24 7.78 -18.03 -64.96
N THR A 25 8.95 -18.68 -64.93
CA THR A 25 9.04 -20.12 -65.06
C THR A 25 8.19 -20.81 -63.95
N VAL A 26 7.51 -21.88 -64.31
CA VAL A 26 6.62 -22.70 -63.44
C VAL A 26 7.33 -23.12 -62.16
N THR A 27 8.65 -23.20 -62.17
CA THR A 27 9.53 -23.47 -61.02
C THR A 27 9.50 -22.38 -59.97
N ASP A 28 9.38 -21.08 -60.35
CA ASP A 28 9.34 -19.95 -59.39
C ASP A 28 7.97 -19.82 -58.69
N ALA A 29 6.90 -20.20 -59.38
CA ALA A 29 5.55 -20.26 -58.79
C ALA A 29 5.46 -21.40 -57.78
N TYR A 30 6.05 -22.55 -58.06
CA TYR A 30 6.07 -23.71 -57.17
C TYR A 30 6.92 -23.46 -55.92
N ALA A 31 8.06 -22.78 -56.05
CA ALA A 31 8.93 -22.42 -54.94
C ALA A 31 8.27 -21.38 -53.96
N ARG A 32 7.44 -20.48 -54.51
CA ARG A 32 6.64 -19.53 -53.69
C ARG A 32 5.50 -20.23 -52.97
N ALA A 33 4.80 -21.15 -53.63
CA ALA A 33 3.72 -21.94 -53.03
C ALA A 33 4.24 -22.87 -51.92
N ALA A 34 5.39 -23.52 -52.11
CA ALA A 34 6.00 -24.41 -51.13
C ALA A 34 6.49 -23.67 -49.87
N ARG A 35 6.95 -22.40 -49.99
CA ARG A 35 7.32 -21.54 -48.85
C ARG A 35 6.11 -21.10 -48.06
N HIS A 36 4.98 -20.85 -48.71
CA HIS A 36 3.72 -20.50 -48.04
C HIS A 36 3.14 -21.69 -47.27
N SER A 37 3.19 -22.88 -47.84
CA SER A 37 2.69 -24.10 -47.19
C SER A 37 3.48 -24.48 -45.94
N ARG A 38 4.80 -24.31 -45.92
CA ARG A 38 5.65 -24.53 -44.73
C ARG A 38 5.36 -23.53 -43.60
N ARG A 39 5.03 -22.28 -43.93
CA ARG A 39 4.63 -21.28 -42.94
C ARG A 39 3.27 -21.61 -42.33
N VAL A 40 2.31 -22.00 -43.13
CA VAL A 40 0.97 -22.39 -42.67
C VAL A 40 1.04 -23.65 -41.80
N ARG A 41 1.87 -24.63 -42.15
CA ARG A 41 2.06 -25.85 -41.34
C ARG A 41 2.73 -25.56 -40.00
N ARG A 42 3.70 -24.63 -39.94
CA ARG A 42 4.29 -24.16 -38.67
C ARG A 42 3.29 -23.38 -37.84
N LEU A 43 2.46 -22.54 -38.46
CA LEU A 43 1.44 -21.77 -37.80
C LEU A 43 0.32 -22.65 -37.21
N LYS A 44 -0.05 -23.73 -37.92
CA LYS A 44 -1.01 -24.74 -37.42
C LYS A 44 -0.55 -25.46 -36.16
N ILE A 45 0.77 -25.59 -35.95
CA ILE A 45 1.32 -26.20 -34.72
C ILE A 45 1.65 -25.14 -33.69
N ALA A 46 2.17 -23.97 -34.10
CA ALA A 46 2.53 -22.88 -33.16
C ALA A 46 1.32 -22.26 -32.45
N LEU A 47 0.19 -22.13 -33.15
CA LEU A 47 -1.01 -21.47 -32.61
C LEU A 47 -1.63 -22.26 -31.45
N PRO A 48 -1.87 -23.58 -31.52
CA PRO A 48 -2.35 -24.34 -30.37
C PRO A 48 -1.29 -24.43 -29.27
N LEU A 49 0.00 -24.44 -29.57
CA LEU A 49 1.07 -24.49 -28.59
C LEU A 49 1.13 -23.16 -27.77
N VAL A 50 0.97 -22.02 -28.44
CA VAL A 50 0.84 -20.70 -27.77
C VAL A 50 -0.44 -20.64 -26.92
N ALA A 51 -1.55 -21.16 -27.43
CA ALA A 51 -2.80 -21.21 -26.66
C ALA A 51 -2.68 -22.05 -25.39
N VAL A 52 -2.04 -23.22 -25.46
CA VAL A 52 -1.75 -24.06 -24.31
C VAL A 52 -0.81 -23.35 -23.32
N LEU A 53 0.20 -22.65 -23.81
CA LEU A 53 1.14 -21.90 -22.97
C LEU A 53 0.43 -20.76 -22.22
N ILE A 54 -0.43 -20.01 -22.89
CA ILE A 54 -1.26 -18.96 -22.27
C ILE A 54 -2.21 -19.58 -21.23
N ALA A 55 -2.85 -20.69 -21.54
CA ALA A 55 -3.72 -21.39 -20.60
C ALA A 55 -2.92 -21.89 -19.37
N ALA A 56 -1.72 -22.43 -19.58
CA ALA A 56 -0.85 -22.89 -18.50
C ALA A 56 -0.40 -21.72 -17.60
N ILE A 57 -0.05 -20.58 -18.16
CA ILE A 57 0.28 -19.37 -17.40
C ILE A 57 -0.93 -18.90 -16.59
N PHE A 58 -2.12 -18.91 -17.19
CA PHE A 58 -3.34 -18.50 -16.50
C PHE A 58 -3.67 -19.44 -15.33
N VAL A 59 -3.55 -20.74 -15.53
CA VAL A 59 -3.71 -21.73 -14.47
C VAL A 59 -2.66 -21.57 -13.39
N ALA A 60 -1.39 -21.37 -13.76
CA ALA A 60 -0.32 -21.16 -12.79
C ALA A 60 -0.55 -19.90 -11.94
N VAL A 61 -0.96 -18.78 -12.55
CA VAL A 61 -1.31 -17.54 -11.83
C VAL A 61 -2.54 -17.75 -10.94
N SER A 62 -3.53 -18.49 -11.41
CA SER A 62 -4.74 -18.80 -10.62
C SER A 62 -4.41 -19.68 -9.42
N VAL A 63 -3.56 -20.70 -9.59
CA VAL A 63 -3.10 -21.57 -8.51
C VAL A 63 -2.25 -20.79 -7.50
N VAL A 64 -1.30 -19.95 -7.96
CA VAL A 64 -0.50 -19.11 -7.08
C VAL A 64 -1.40 -18.17 -6.27
N ARG A 65 -2.43 -17.57 -6.88
CA ARG A 65 -3.39 -16.73 -6.16
C ARG A 65 -4.24 -17.51 -5.16
N ALA A 66 -4.55 -18.76 -5.43
CA ALA A 66 -5.31 -19.60 -4.50
C ALA A 66 -4.47 -20.06 -3.29
N PHE A 67 -3.14 -20.10 -3.41
CA PHE A 67 -2.22 -20.45 -2.32
C PHE A 67 -1.58 -19.24 -1.62
N LEU A 68 -1.75 -18.01 -2.14
CA LEU A 68 -1.42 -16.82 -1.34
C LEU A 68 -2.50 -16.67 -0.26
N PRO A 69 -2.10 -16.55 1.01
CA PRO A 69 -3.07 -16.25 2.06
C PRO A 69 -3.79 -14.95 1.69
N GLU A 70 -5.10 -14.96 1.86
CA GLU A 70 -6.03 -13.82 1.67
C GLU A 70 -5.81 -12.70 2.69
N GLU A 71 -4.56 -12.37 3.02
CA GLU A 71 -4.22 -11.23 3.89
C GLU A 71 -4.09 -9.90 3.15
N LEU A 72 -4.41 -9.87 1.88
CA LEU A 72 -4.76 -8.62 1.21
C LEU A 72 -6.28 -8.41 1.32
N ASN A 73 -6.77 -8.32 2.55
CA ASN A 73 -8.03 -7.64 2.82
C ASN A 73 -7.86 -6.20 2.33
N ILE A 74 -8.26 -5.95 1.10
CA ILE A 74 -8.64 -4.60 0.67
C ILE A 74 -9.92 -4.34 1.45
N GLU A 75 -9.75 -3.88 2.68
CA GLU A 75 -10.84 -3.57 3.56
C GLU A 75 -11.68 -2.50 2.88
N THR A 76 -12.90 -2.86 2.66
CA THR A 76 -13.92 -2.11 1.96
C THR A 76 -14.08 -0.75 2.63
N ALA A 77 -13.65 0.32 1.96
CA ALA A 77 -14.03 1.65 2.35
C ALA A 77 -15.54 1.79 2.14
N THR A 78 -16.28 1.90 3.22
CA THR A 78 -17.73 2.09 3.21
C THR A 78 -18.03 3.55 3.49
N ILE A 79 -19.01 4.12 2.81
CA ILE A 79 -19.45 5.50 3.11
C ILE A 79 -20.60 5.41 4.10
N GLU A 80 -20.39 5.92 5.30
CA GLU A 80 -21.39 6.03 6.35
C GLU A 80 -21.50 7.48 6.81
N ASN A 81 -22.70 8.04 6.76
CA ASN A 81 -23.00 9.41 7.25
C ASN A 81 -22.03 10.49 6.75
N GLY A 82 -21.65 10.48 5.48
CA GLY A 82 -20.74 11.46 4.89
C GLY A 82 -19.27 11.28 5.30
N LYS A 83 -18.90 10.12 5.84
CA LYS A 83 -17.52 9.74 6.16
C LYS A 83 -17.11 8.48 5.42
N ILE A 84 -15.87 8.44 4.99
CA ILE A 84 -15.25 7.22 4.46
C ILE A 84 -14.76 6.43 5.65
N VAL A 85 -15.30 5.25 5.85
CA VAL A 85 -14.93 4.34 6.96
C VAL A 85 -13.97 3.30 6.41
N MET A 86 -12.80 3.22 7.03
CA MET A 86 -11.80 2.17 6.78
C MET A 86 -11.74 1.26 7.99
N GLN A 87 -11.75 -0.06 7.77
CA GLN A 87 -11.61 -1.06 8.82
C GLN A 87 -10.13 -1.46 8.97
N ASN A 88 -9.69 -1.64 10.22
CA ASN A 88 -8.31 -2.05 10.60
C ASN A 88 -7.18 -1.30 9.85
N PRO A 89 -7.24 0.02 9.69
CA PRO A 89 -6.21 0.75 8.98
C PRO A 89 -4.86 0.56 9.70
N ALA A 90 -3.82 0.30 8.91
CA ALA A 90 -2.46 0.17 9.41
C ALA A 90 -1.54 1.15 8.68
N ILE A 91 -0.73 1.87 9.44
CA ILE A 91 0.29 2.76 8.94
C ILE A 91 1.63 2.31 9.53
N SER A 92 2.61 2.13 8.69
CA SER A 92 3.99 1.90 9.12
C SER A 92 4.93 2.79 8.33
N GLY A 93 6.02 3.17 8.95
CA GLY A 93 7.00 4.03 8.31
C GLY A 93 8.32 4.04 9.06
N ARG A 94 9.23 4.85 8.58
CA ARG A 94 10.48 5.17 9.25
C ARG A 94 10.61 6.67 9.40
N ASN A 95 11.12 7.10 10.54
CA ASN A 95 11.41 8.51 10.73
C ASN A 95 12.74 8.90 10.05
N LYS A 96 13.13 10.17 10.17
CA LYS A 96 14.40 10.68 9.61
C LYS A 96 15.65 10.03 10.23
N GLN A 97 15.53 9.36 11.36
CA GLN A 97 16.58 8.63 12.07
C GLN A 97 16.54 7.11 11.76
N ASP A 98 15.83 6.69 10.71
CA ASP A 98 15.62 5.28 10.29
C ASP A 98 14.91 4.41 11.35
N ILE A 99 14.24 5.02 12.31
CA ILE A 99 13.49 4.34 13.35
C ILE A 99 12.11 3.96 12.79
N SER A 100 11.80 2.66 12.81
CA SER A 100 10.51 2.14 12.35
C SER A 100 9.41 2.43 13.37
N TYR A 101 8.28 2.90 12.92
CA TYR A 101 7.06 3.00 13.72
C TYR A 101 5.91 2.30 13.03
N SER A 102 4.97 1.81 13.82
CA SER A 102 3.73 1.24 13.32
C SER A 102 2.56 1.75 14.15
N MET A 103 1.44 1.98 13.47
CA MET A 103 0.17 2.35 14.11
C MET A 103 -0.94 1.56 13.43
N ARG A 104 -1.84 1.02 14.22
CA ARG A 104 -3.06 0.35 13.77
C ARG A 104 -4.25 0.94 14.53
N ALA A 105 -5.40 0.98 13.89
CA ALA A 105 -6.65 1.30 14.54
C ALA A 105 -7.71 0.27 14.13
N GLU A 106 -8.76 0.10 14.91
CA GLU A 106 -9.88 -0.76 14.50
C GLU A 106 -10.68 -0.12 13.38
N ARG A 107 -10.89 1.21 13.48
CA ARG A 107 -11.59 2.00 12.46
C ARG A 107 -10.92 3.35 12.25
N ALA A 108 -10.95 3.83 11.02
CA ALA A 108 -10.65 5.21 10.68
C ALA A 108 -11.81 5.81 9.89
N LEU A 109 -12.28 6.97 10.32
CA LEU A 109 -13.39 7.70 9.70
C LEU A 109 -12.84 9.02 9.15
N GLN A 110 -12.75 9.12 7.83
CA GLN A 110 -12.33 10.33 7.14
C GLN A 110 -13.56 11.14 6.74
N ASP A 111 -13.61 12.39 7.14
CA ASP A 111 -14.69 13.30 6.79
C ASP A 111 -14.57 13.70 5.29
N ILE A 112 -15.66 13.53 4.54
CA ILE A 112 -15.68 13.91 3.11
C ILE A 112 -15.63 15.42 2.93
N ALA A 113 -16.23 16.19 3.85
CA ALA A 113 -16.21 17.65 3.81
C ALA A 113 -14.86 18.23 4.25
N ASN A 114 -14.14 17.54 5.12
CA ASN A 114 -12.78 17.90 5.54
C ASN A 114 -11.85 16.68 5.48
N PRO A 115 -11.28 16.37 4.31
CA PRO A 115 -10.49 15.15 4.10
C PRO A 115 -9.19 15.08 4.91
N ASN A 116 -8.78 16.18 5.55
CA ASN A 116 -7.60 16.20 6.41
C ASN A 116 -7.92 15.66 7.82
N MET A 117 -9.17 15.70 8.26
CA MET A 117 -9.59 15.23 9.56
C MET A 117 -9.93 13.74 9.52
N ILE A 118 -9.20 12.95 10.27
CA ILE A 118 -9.36 11.50 10.35
C ILE A 118 -9.59 11.14 11.84
N THR A 119 -10.77 10.65 12.15
CA THR A 119 -11.07 10.09 13.48
C THR A 119 -10.59 8.64 13.51
N LEU A 120 -9.78 8.31 14.50
CA LEU A 120 -9.24 6.95 14.71
C LEU A 120 -9.89 6.36 15.96
N GLU A 121 -10.28 5.10 15.91
CA GLU A 121 -10.90 4.38 17.03
C GLU A 121 -10.06 3.15 17.38
N LYS A 122 -9.86 2.91 18.69
CA LYS A 122 -9.06 1.81 19.23
C LYS A 122 -7.67 1.73 18.61
N ILE A 123 -6.89 2.76 18.89
CA ILE A 123 -5.55 2.95 18.34
C ILE A 123 -4.56 2.11 19.15
N ARG A 124 -3.69 1.38 18.45
CA ARG A 124 -2.47 0.81 19.00
C ARG A 124 -1.28 1.25 18.14
N ALA A 125 -0.31 1.90 18.76
CA ALA A 125 0.90 2.33 18.09
C ALA A 125 2.14 1.79 18.81
N GLU A 126 3.15 1.45 18.06
CA GLU A 126 4.45 1.02 18.55
C GLU A 126 5.52 1.90 17.93
N MET A 127 6.38 2.47 18.76
CA MET A 127 7.49 3.30 18.32
C MET A 127 8.70 3.07 19.21
N PRO A 128 9.89 2.87 18.67
CA PRO A 128 11.11 2.86 19.46
C PRO A 128 11.42 4.27 19.95
N VAL A 129 11.71 4.37 21.23
CA VAL A 129 12.13 5.61 21.91
C VAL A 129 13.66 5.77 21.77
N ASN A 130 14.36 4.67 21.90
CA ASN A 130 15.80 4.51 21.65
C ASN A 130 16.10 3.06 21.25
N ASP A 131 17.38 2.70 21.11
CA ASP A 131 17.81 1.37 20.66
C ASP A 131 17.34 0.20 21.56
N GLU A 132 17.02 0.47 22.84
CA GLU A 132 16.62 -0.55 23.80
C GLU A 132 15.17 -0.43 24.25
N THR A 133 14.56 0.75 24.09
CA THR A 133 13.25 1.10 24.65
C THR A 133 12.23 1.29 23.55
N THR A 134 11.17 0.50 23.61
CA THR A 134 9.97 0.64 22.74
C THR A 134 8.80 1.14 23.58
N ALA A 135 8.09 2.11 23.04
CA ALA A 135 6.82 2.61 23.57
C ALA A 135 5.67 1.97 22.79
N THR A 136 4.70 1.47 23.51
CA THR A 136 3.39 1.05 23.00
C THR A 136 2.34 2.03 23.50
N VAL A 137 1.52 2.54 22.60
CA VAL A 137 0.40 3.43 22.90
C VAL A 137 -0.89 2.69 22.62
N ASP A 138 -1.75 2.57 23.62
CA ASP A 138 -3.11 2.05 23.49
C ASP A 138 -4.11 3.17 23.81
N ALA A 139 -4.95 3.53 22.84
CA ALA A 139 -5.87 4.65 22.96
C ALA A 139 -7.29 4.28 22.50
N ALA A 140 -8.29 4.80 23.19
CA ALA A 140 -9.69 4.57 22.82
C ALA A 140 -10.06 5.30 21.53
N SER A 141 -9.64 6.56 21.37
CA SER A 141 -9.83 7.32 20.12
C SER A 141 -8.88 8.52 20.05
N GLY A 142 -8.75 9.07 18.84
CA GLY A 142 -8.03 10.30 18.56
C GLY A 142 -8.44 10.88 17.22
N ILE A 143 -8.20 12.17 17.03
CA ILE A 143 -8.46 12.90 15.79
C ILE A 143 -7.12 13.34 15.21
N TYR A 144 -6.78 12.81 14.05
CA TYR A 144 -5.58 13.18 13.32
C TYR A 144 -5.91 14.23 12.26
N ASP A 145 -5.25 15.38 12.33
CA ASP A 145 -5.25 16.37 11.25
C ASP A 145 -4.01 16.18 10.39
N ARG A 146 -4.22 15.63 9.22
CA ARG A 146 -3.14 15.38 8.24
C ARG A 146 -2.55 16.67 7.66
N GLY A 147 -3.35 17.74 7.58
CA GLY A 147 -2.90 19.04 7.07
C GLY A 147 -1.94 19.74 8.02
N ALA A 148 -2.28 19.79 9.30
CA ALA A 148 -1.45 20.36 10.36
C ALA A 148 -0.40 19.37 10.89
N ASN A 149 -0.57 18.07 10.63
CA ASN A 149 0.20 16.96 11.20
C ASN A 149 0.13 16.95 12.75
N THR A 150 -1.08 17.06 13.27
CA THR A 150 -1.36 17.06 14.71
C THR A 150 -2.30 15.93 15.08
N LEU A 151 -2.22 15.47 16.32
CA LEU A 151 -3.09 14.43 16.86
C LEU A 151 -3.71 14.91 18.15
N ASP A 152 -5.02 14.99 18.18
CA ASP A 152 -5.81 15.30 19.37
C ASP A 152 -6.35 13.99 19.99
N MET A 153 -5.78 13.59 21.11
CA MET A 153 -6.19 12.44 21.91
C MET A 153 -7.24 12.92 22.93
N ASN A 154 -8.48 12.94 22.53
CA ASN A 154 -9.61 13.44 23.31
C ASN A 154 -10.26 12.35 24.20
N ALA A 155 -9.71 11.15 24.23
CA ALA A 155 -10.15 10.02 25.04
C ALA A 155 -8.97 9.44 25.83
N PRO A 156 -9.23 8.67 26.90
CA PRO A 156 -8.17 8.06 27.70
C PRO A 156 -7.24 7.17 26.85
N PHE A 157 -5.96 7.26 27.15
CA PHE A 157 -4.93 6.43 26.54
C PHE A 157 -3.79 6.13 27.52
N THR A 158 -3.07 5.06 27.25
CA THR A 158 -1.94 4.59 28.04
C THR A 158 -0.72 4.47 27.15
N ILE A 159 0.42 4.95 27.63
CA ILE A 159 1.74 4.72 27.03
C ILE A 159 2.49 3.75 27.93
N SER A 160 2.90 2.61 27.39
CA SER A 160 3.68 1.60 28.09
C SER A 160 5.05 1.45 27.45
N LEU A 161 6.10 1.51 28.25
CA LEU A 161 7.47 1.24 27.82
C LEU A 161 7.87 -0.19 28.21
N ASN A 162 8.66 -0.84 27.36
CA ASN A 162 9.14 -2.22 27.63
C ASN A 162 10.04 -2.33 28.86
N ASN A 163 10.51 -1.22 29.43
CA ASN A 163 11.28 -1.17 30.68
C ASN A 163 10.39 -1.15 31.94
N GLY A 164 9.05 -1.22 31.77
CA GLY A 164 8.08 -1.29 32.87
C GLY A 164 7.55 0.06 33.35
N VAL A 165 7.80 1.15 32.60
CA VAL A 165 7.15 2.43 32.82
C VAL A 165 5.81 2.44 32.11
N THR A 166 4.76 2.89 32.80
CA THR A 166 3.41 3.06 32.23
C THR A 166 2.92 4.46 32.58
N ALA A 167 2.37 5.16 31.61
CA ALA A 167 1.82 6.50 31.77
C ALA A 167 0.38 6.54 31.27
N ASP A 168 -0.55 6.89 32.16
CA ASP A 168 -1.98 7.00 31.89
C ASP A 168 -2.37 8.46 31.71
N PHE A 169 -3.04 8.73 30.60
CA PHE A 169 -3.52 10.05 30.20
C PHE A 169 -5.04 10.03 30.04
N ARG A 170 -5.69 11.14 30.34
CA ARG A 170 -7.10 11.35 30.00
C ARG A 170 -7.28 11.98 28.62
N SER A 171 -6.38 12.89 28.28
CA SER A 171 -6.34 13.55 26.99
C SER A 171 -4.97 14.16 26.75
N ALA A 172 -4.59 14.36 25.50
CA ALA A 172 -3.38 15.11 25.13
C ALA A 172 -3.49 15.64 23.70
N TYR A 173 -2.81 16.73 23.43
CA TYR A 173 -2.60 17.27 22.10
C TYR A 173 -1.14 17.08 21.71
N LEU A 174 -0.92 16.53 20.52
CA LEU A 174 0.41 16.27 19.95
C LEU A 174 0.61 17.09 18.68
N ASP A 175 1.71 17.82 18.60
CA ASP A 175 2.26 18.37 17.38
C ASP A 175 3.41 17.46 16.91
N ILE A 176 3.15 16.68 15.88
CA ILE A 176 4.10 15.67 15.38
C ILE A 176 5.29 16.34 14.71
N ASN A 177 5.08 17.49 14.05
CA ASN A 177 6.17 18.24 13.39
C ASN A 177 7.12 18.86 14.41
N ALA A 178 6.57 19.50 15.45
CA ALA A 178 7.36 20.08 16.52
C ALA A 178 7.94 19.01 17.47
N GLY A 179 7.34 17.82 17.53
CA GLY A 179 7.68 16.80 18.52
C GLY A 179 7.30 17.24 19.93
N GLU A 180 6.17 17.95 20.05
CA GLU A 180 5.62 18.44 21.31
C GLU A 180 4.34 17.69 21.68
N MET A 181 4.15 17.45 22.95
CA MET A 181 2.89 16.96 23.52
C MET A 181 2.49 17.81 24.72
N LYS A 182 1.19 18.08 24.83
CA LYS A 182 0.61 18.83 25.94
C LYS A 182 -0.62 18.07 26.45
N SER A 183 -0.64 17.80 27.78
CA SER A 183 -1.82 17.31 28.48
C SER A 183 -2.20 18.32 29.55
N GLN A 184 -3.42 18.83 29.49
CA GLN A 184 -3.99 19.72 30.50
C GLN A 184 -4.88 18.94 31.49
N ALA A 185 -4.98 17.64 31.33
CA ALA A 185 -5.72 16.75 32.23
C ALA A 185 -4.75 15.99 33.14
N PRO A 186 -5.21 15.53 34.30
CA PRO A 186 -4.39 14.74 35.23
C PRO A 186 -3.78 13.52 34.56
N ILE A 187 -2.52 13.26 34.88
CA ILE A 187 -1.71 12.14 34.42
C ILE A 187 -1.19 11.34 35.59
N ALA A 188 -1.03 10.04 35.40
CA ALA A 188 -0.40 9.15 36.32
C ALA A 188 0.69 8.36 35.64
N ILE A 189 1.91 8.39 36.16
CA ILE A 189 3.02 7.61 35.66
C ILE A 189 3.43 6.63 36.74
N SER A 190 3.46 5.35 36.40
CA SER A 190 3.93 4.26 37.24
C SER A 190 5.22 3.69 36.68
N MET A 191 6.16 3.43 37.57
CA MET A 191 7.45 2.84 37.21
C MET A 191 7.90 1.88 38.30
N ARG A 192 8.86 1.01 37.99
CA ARG A 192 9.42 0.09 38.97
C ARG A 192 10.06 0.90 40.11
N GLY A 193 9.46 0.88 41.29
CA GLY A 193 9.94 1.58 42.49
C GLY A 193 9.46 3.01 42.65
N GLY A 194 8.42 3.44 41.91
CA GLY A 194 7.82 4.76 42.16
C GLY A 194 6.66 5.12 41.27
N SER A 195 6.05 6.27 41.57
CA SER A 195 4.99 6.84 40.75
C SER A 195 5.03 8.36 40.77
N ILE A 196 4.50 8.98 39.72
CA ILE A 196 4.35 10.42 39.56
C ILE A 196 2.89 10.68 39.16
N VAL A 197 2.25 11.60 39.87
CA VAL A 197 0.92 12.12 39.53
C VAL A 197 1.05 13.62 39.36
N ALA A 198 0.54 14.18 38.28
CA ALA A 198 0.55 15.62 38.03
C ALA A 198 -0.77 16.08 37.41
N GLN A 199 -1.07 17.37 37.48
CA GLN A 199 -2.29 17.93 36.89
C GLN A 199 -2.14 18.17 35.40
N SER A 200 -0.94 18.50 34.95
CA SER A 200 -0.63 18.69 33.52
C SER A 200 0.80 18.26 33.18
N LEU A 201 1.03 18.04 31.91
CA LEU A 201 2.33 17.68 31.37
C LEU A 201 2.56 18.44 30.08
N LYS A 202 3.80 18.91 29.91
CA LYS A 202 4.32 19.42 28.65
C LYS A 202 5.58 18.65 28.30
N MET A 203 5.60 18.09 27.09
CA MET A 203 6.77 17.42 26.51
C MET A 203 7.25 18.23 25.32
N THR A 204 8.55 18.50 25.25
CA THR A 204 9.20 19.25 24.18
C THR A 204 10.49 18.55 23.76
N ASP A 205 11.13 19.06 22.72
CA ASP A 205 12.37 18.51 22.18
C ASP A 205 12.27 17.01 21.88
N LYS A 206 11.14 16.61 21.24
CA LYS A 206 10.87 15.21 20.84
C LYS A 206 10.95 14.21 22.00
N GLY A 207 10.44 14.64 23.16
CA GLY A 207 10.40 13.79 24.36
C GLY A 207 11.61 13.89 25.28
N LYS A 208 12.63 14.67 24.95
CA LYS A 208 13.81 14.82 25.80
C LYS A 208 13.56 15.69 27.03
N VAL A 209 12.61 16.62 26.95
CA VAL A 209 12.25 17.48 28.06
C VAL A 209 10.79 17.25 28.40
N ILE A 210 10.55 16.80 29.65
CA ILE A 210 9.21 16.58 30.19
C ILE A 210 9.05 17.49 31.42
N THR A 211 8.05 18.36 31.35
CA THR A 211 7.71 19.27 32.42
C THR A 211 6.36 18.87 33.01
N PHE A 212 6.30 18.67 34.33
CA PHE A 212 5.09 18.42 35.09
C PHE A 212 4.66 19.70 35.78
N GLU A 213 3.39 20.05 35.68
CA GLU A 213 2.85 21.28 36.26
C GLU A 213 1.61 20.99 37.12
N GLY A 214 1.34 21.91 38.05
CA GLY A 214 0.24 21.79 39.04
C GLY A 214 0.67 21.02 40.27
N MET A 215 -0.27 20.34 40.90
CA MET A 215 0.03 19.53 42.11
C MET A 215 0.77 18.25 41.69
N VAL A 216 2.09 18.31 41.70
CA VAL A 216 2.95 17.16 41.38
C VAL A 216 3.23 16.36 42.64
N LYS A 217 2.82 15.08 42.64
CA LYS A 217 3.10 14.13 43.72
C LYS A 217 4.03 13.04 43.18
N VAL A 218 5.20 12.91 43.80
CA VAL A 218 6.16 11.86 43.51
C VAL A 218 6.23 10.92 44.68
N VAL A 219 6.07 9.64 44.45
CA VAL A 219 6.24 8.57 45.46
C VAL A 219 7.40 7.71 45.00
N VAL A 220 8.37 7.49 45.85
CA VAL A 220 9.56 6.64 45.56
C VAL A 220 9.63 5.57 46.64
N ASP A 221 9.84 4.31 46.22
CA ASP A 221 10.05 3.20 47.15
C ASP A 221 11.47 3.27 47.70
N PRO A 222 11.64 3.38 49.06
CA PRO A 222 12.96 3.45 49.69
C PRO A 222 13.86 2.23 49.39
N ALA A 223 13.29 1.06 49.11
CA ALA A 223 14.05 -0.13 48.76
C ALA A 223 14.82 0.00 47.42
N THR A 224 14.29 0.79 46.50
CA THR A 224 14.89 1.06 45.20
C THR A 224 16.11 1.99 45.33
N ILE A 225 16.05 2.95 46.23
CA ILE A 225 17.14 3.93 46.47
C ILE A 225 18.39 3.22 47.02
N ARG A 226 18.20 2.23 47.92
CA ARG A 226 19.31 1.50 48.53
C ARG A 226 20.13 0.66 47.55
N LYS A 227 19.46 0.06 46.53
CA LYS A 227 20.16 -0.74 45.50
C LYS A 227 21.03 0.08 44.56
N THR A 228 20.73 1.35 44.34
CA THR A 228 21.50 2.24 43.44
C THR A 228 22.73 2.82 44.16
N ALA A 229 22.76 2.83 45.50
CA ALA A 229 23.88 3.34 46.31
C ALA A 229 24.98 2.25 46.58
N GLU A 230 24.72 0.96 46.26
CA GLU A 230 25.64 -0.15 46.48
C GLU A 230 26.36 -0.65 45.19
N ASN A 231 26.08 -0.04 44.02
CA ASN A 231 26.78 -0.26 42.74
C ASN A 231 27.52 1.02 42.32
#